data_140ae9faf4f5e132b7ce0784ff87be5b
#
_entry.id   140ae9faf4f5e132b7ce0784ff87be5b
#
_cell.length_a   1.000
_cell.length_b   1.000
_cell.length_c   1.000
_cell.angle_alpha   90.00
_cell.angle_beta   90.00
_cell.angle_gamma   90.00
#
_symmetry.space_group_name_H-M   'P 1'
#
loop_
_entity.id
_entity.type
_entity.pdbx_description
1 polymer ?
#
loop_
_entity_poly.entity_id
_entity_poly.type
_entity_poly.pdbx_seq_one_letter_code
_entity_poly.pdbx_strand_id
1 'polypeptide(L)'
;EALELKKEKGDVPERGVETMFRVALRNHITLSDIADTKANILLSVNAIIISLALSNLLPKLDNPSNAHLFIPTIIFIIFTVASIVLSVLATRPNVTEGKFSKEDVANKKVNLLFFGNFHKMKLEDFEWGIKEMMKDKEYLYGSLTKDLYFLGLVLNRKYSILRLTYTVFMIGILVSVFAFAISFYYQAMAA
;
A
#
# COMPACT_ATOMS: atom_id res chain seq x y z
N GLU A 1 26.93 -23.46 -38.47
CA GLU A 1 26.31 -23.85 -37.18
C GLU A 1 26.67 -22.88 -36.06
N ALA A 2 27.99 -22.59 -35.79
CA ALA A 2 28.40 -21.63 -34.74
C ALA A 2 28.05 -20.19 -35.05
N LEU A 3 27.91 -19.79 -36.32
CA LEU A 3 27.49 -18.46 -36.78
C LEU A 3 25.96 -18.29 -36.75
N GLU A 4 25.22 -19.39 -36.91
CA GLU A 4 23.76 -19.39 -36.79
C GLU A 4 23.31 -19.35 -35.33
N LEU A 5 23.98 -20.05 -34.44
CA LEU A 5 23.77 -19.97 -32.97
C LEU A 5 24.06 -18.55 -32.40
N LYS A 6 24.93 -17.77 -33.07
CA LYS A 6 25.20 -16.37 -32.70
C LYS A 6 24.14 -15.40 -33.20
N LYS A 7 23.36 -15.79 -34.23
CA LYS A 7 22.24 -14.99 -34.76
C LYS A 7 20.94 -15.15 -33.96
N GLU A 8 20.77 -16.26 -33.24
CA GLU A 8 19.60 -16.47 -32.36
C GLU A 8 19.67 -15.78 -31.02
N LYS A 9 20.87 -15.33 -30.57
CA LYS A 9 20.95 -14.32 -29.53
C LYS A 9 20.62 -12.96 -30.16
N GLY A 10 19.32 -12.74 -30.41
CA GLY A 10 18.80 -11.47 -30.87
C GLY A 10 19.38 -10.36 -30.03
N ASP A 11 20.06 -9.41 -30.70
CA ASP A 11 20.69 -8.26 -30.05
C ASP A 11 19.57 -7.45 -29.38
N VAL A 12 19.35 -7.73 -28.08
CA VAL A 12 18.31 -7.07 -27.30
C VAL A 12 18.72 -5.60 -27.24
N PRO A 13 17.94 -4.67 -27.80
CA PRO A 13 18.35 -3.28 -27.89
C PRO A 13 18.49 -2.71 -26.45
N GLU A 14 19.74 -2.52 -26.00
CA GLU A 14 20.07 -2.07 -24.63
C GLU A 14 19.24 -0.83 -24.22
N ARG A 15 19.10 0.14 -25.14
CA ARG A 15 18.25 1.33 -24.92
C ARG A 15 16.78 0.99 -24.67
N GLY A 16 16.26 -0.05 -25.34
CA GLY A 16 14.90 -0.52 -25.13
C GLY A 16 14.70 -1.13 -23.73
N VAL A 17 15.68 -1.93 -23.30
CA VAL A 17 15.66 -2.55 -21.96
C VAL A 17 15.76 -1.48 -20.88
N GLU A 18 16.69 -0.54 -20.97
CA GLU A 18 16.80 0.56 -20.03
C GLU A 18 15.52 1.40 -19.95
N THR A 19 14.92 1.70 -21.09
CA THR A 19 13.66 2.44 -21.17
C THR A 19 12.54 1.65 -20.51
N MET A 20 12.43 0.35 -20.75
CA MET A 20 11.44 -0.54 -20.12
C MET A 20 11.55 -0.49 -18.59
N PHE A 21 12.75 -0.70 -18.03
CA PHE A 21 12.95 -0.65 -16.59
C PHE A 21 12.62 0.72 -16.01
N ARG A 22 13.06 1.80 -16.65
CA ARG A 22 12.78 3.19 -16.21
C ARG A 22 11.29 3.48 -16.18
N VAL A 23 10.56 3.09 -17.24
CA VAL A 23 9.11 3.29 -17.34
C VAL A 23 8.39 2.44 -16.32
N ALA A 24 8.78 1.17 -16.16
CA ALA A 24 8.18 0.27 -15.19
C ALA A 24 8.36 0.77 -13.74
N LEU A 25 9.58 1.16 -13.35
CA LEU A 25 9.87 1.76 -12.05
C LEU A 25 9.02 3.01 -11.80
N ARG A 26 8.97 3.93 -12.78
CA ARG A 26 8.16 5.15 -12.68
C ARG A 26 6.68 4.83 -12.48
N ASN A 27 6.15 3.86 -13.22
CA ASN A 27 4.77 3.42 -13.07
C ASN A 27 4.50 2.85 -11.68
N HIS A 28 5.39 2.03 -11.13
CA HIS A 28 5.26 1.50 -9.77
C HIS A 28 5.22 2.59 -8.71
N ILE A 29 6.11 3.58 -8.81
CA ILE A 29 6.14 4.74 -7.91
C ILE A 29 4.83 5.51 -8.02
N THR A 30 4.42 5.88 -9.22
CA THR A 30 3.18 6.63 -9.46
C THR A 30 1.95 5.89 -8.94
N LEU A 31 1.85 4.57 -9.17
CA LEU A 31 0.73 3.77 -8.65
C LEU A 31 0.74 3.69 -7.12
N SER A 32 1.93 3.62 -6.50
CA SER A 32 2.06 3.67 -5.04
C SER A 32 1.58 5.01 -4.48
N ASP A 33 1.98 6.14 -5.09
CA ASP A 33 1.55 7.48 -4.69
C ASP A 33 0.03 7.66 -4.83
N ILE A 34 -0.56 7.13 -5.91
CA ILE A 34 -2.02 7.14 -6.11
C ILE A 34 -2.71 6.34 -4.99
N ALA A 35 -2.18 5.18 -4.61
CA ALA A 35 -2.74 4.38 -3.53
C ALA A 35 -2.68 5.11 -2.18
N ASP A 36 -1.54 5.72 -1.87
CA ASP A 36 -1.34 6.50 -0.64
C ASP A 36 -2.25 7.73 -0.61
N THR A 37 -2.38 8.45 -1.71
CA THR A 37 -3.29 9.60 -1.85
C THR A 37 -4.75 9.18 -1.61
N LYS A 38 -5.21 8.08 -2.20
CA LYS A 38 -6.57 7.58 -2.00
C LYS A 38 -6.84 7.16 -0.56
N ALA A 39 -5.86 6.52 0.10
CA ALA A 39 -5.98 6.15 1.50
C ALA A 39 -6.03 7.39 2.41
N ASN A 40 -5.22 8.42 2.13
CA ASN A 40 -5.22 9.68 2.88
C ASN A 40 -6.52 10.47 2.71
N ILE A 41 -7.13 10.45 1.51
CA ILE A 41 -8.44 11.05 1.29
C ILE A 41 -9.50 10.35 2.16
N LEU A 42 -9.53 9.00 2.16
CA LEU A 42 -10.45 8.24 3.02
C LEU A 42 -10.22 8.51 4.50
N LEU A 43 -8.97 8.58 4.93
CA LEU A 43 -8.61 8.92 6.31
C LEU A 43 -9.16 10.30 6.70
N SER A 44 -8.95 11.31 5.85
CA SER A 44 -9.41 12.68 6.10
C SER A 44 -10.94 12.77 6.12
N VAL A 45 -11.61 12.14 5.17
CA VAL A 45 -13.08 12.10 5.11
C VAL A 45 -13.65 11.42 6.37
N ASN A 46 -13.12 10.26 6.77
CA ASN A 46 -13.55 9.57 7.98
C ASN A 46 -13.29 10.40 9.24
N ALA A 47 -12.16 11.11 9.35
CA ALA A 47 -11.85 11.96 10.48
C ALA A 47 -12.85 13.13 10.62
N ILE A 48 -13.23 13.76 9.50
CA ILE A 48 -14.24 14.81 9.49
C ILE A 48 -15.61 14.24 9.89
N ILE A 49 -16.01 13.13 9.28
CA ILE A 49 -17.31 12.50 9.53
C ILE A 49 -17.43 12.09 11.01
N ILE A 50 -16.42 11.43 11.59
CA ILE A 50 -16.48 10.99 12.98
C ILE A 50 -16.50 12.19 13.94
N SER A 51 -15.73 13.24 13.65
CA SER A 51 -15.70 14.47 14.45
C SER A 51 -17.06 15.15 14.50
N LEU A 52 -17.70 15.34 13.33
CA LEU A 52 -19.03 15.92 13.24
C LEU A 52 -20.10 15.04 13.91
N ALA A 53 -20.01 13.72 13.72
CA ALA A 53 -20.95 12.79 14.33
C ALA A 53 -20.84 12.79 15.85
N LEU A 54 -19.63 12.70 16.41
CA LEU A 54 -19.43 12.71 17.84
C LEU A 54 -19.89 14.03 18.48
N SER A 55 -19.58 15.18 17.87
CA SER A 55 -19.98 16.49 18.40
C SER A 55 -21.51 16.67 18.41
N ASN A 56 -22.24 16.06 17.49
CA ASN A 56 -23.71 16.19 17.40
C ASN A 56 -24.46 15.05 18.10
N LEU A 57 -23.96 13.82 18.08
CA LEU A 57 -24.64 12.66 18.63
C LEU A 57 -24.40 12.46 20.12
N LEU A 58 -23.17 12.65 20.62
CA LEU A 58 -22.85 12.44 22.04
C LEU A 58 -23.76 13.26 22.97
N PRO A 59 -23.98 14.56 22.77
CA PRO A 59 -24.88 15.33 23.64
C PRO A 59 -26.33 14.85 23.58
N LYS A 60 -26.75 14.22 22.49
CA LYS A 60 -28.11 13.67 22.35
C LYS A 60 -28.28 12.33 23.06
N LEU A 61 -27.21 11.54 23.18
CA LEU A 61 -27.25 10.25 23.87
C LEU A 61 -27.43 10.36 25.40
N ASP A 62 -27.10 11.52 25.97
CA ASP A 62 -27.33 11.78 27.42
C ASP A 62 -28.82 11.90 27.77
N ASN A 63 -29.68 12.11 26.78
CA ASN A 63 -31.11 12.21 27.02
C ASN A 63 -31.78 10.82 26.87
N PRO A 64 -32.48 10.30 27.91
CA PRO A 64 -33.19 9.02 27.86
C PRO A 64 -34.18 8.88 26.71
N SER A 65 -34.76 9.98 26.25
CA SER A 65 -35.70 9.99 25.08
C SER A 65 -35.00 9.57 23.79
N ASN A 66 -33.67 9.67 23.70
CA ASN A 66 -32.86 9.35 22.52
C ASN A 66 -32.15 8.01 22.63
N ALA A 67 -32.56 7.14 23.54
CA ALA A 67 -31.94 5.80 23.74
C ALA A 67 -31.92 4.98 22.41
N HIS A 68 -32.90 5.21 21.54
CA HIS A 68 -32.97 4.57 20.22
C HIS A 68 -31.80 4.90 19.30
N LEU A 69 -31.10 6.03 19.51
CA LEU A 69 -29.90 6.41 18.72
C LEU A 69 -28.63 5.69 19.15
N PHE A 70 -28.61 5.01 20.31
CA PHE A 70 -27.39 4.40 20.84
C PHE A 70 -26.82 3.31 19.93
N ILE A 71 -27.66 2.35 19.51
CA ILE A 71 -27.24 1.25 18.64
C ILE A 71 -26.73 1.74 17.27
N PRO A 72 -27.48 2.59 16.52
CA PRO A 72 -26.99 3.14 15.25
C PRO A 72 -25.68 3.90 15.38
N THR A 73 -25.50 4.65 16.47
CA THR A 73 -24.26 5.41 16.72
C THR A 73 -23.08 4.48 16.95
N ILE A 74 -23.23 3.41 17.71
CA ILE A 74 -22.16 2.42 17.91
C ILE A 74 -21.78 1.75 16.60
N ILE A 75 -22.76 1.31 15.81
CA ILE A 75 -22.52 0.71 14.50
C ILE A 75 -21.70 1.67 13.62
N PHE A 76 -22.13 2.92 13.54
CA PHE A 76 -21.45 3.96 12.77
C PHE A 76 -19.99 4.17 13.23
N ILE A 77 -19.75 4.28 14.54
CA ILE A 77 -18.39 4.47 15.12
C ILE A 77 -17.50 3.28 14.77
N ILE A 78 -17.99 2.04 14.92
CA ILE A 78 -17.21 0.83 14.64
C ILE A 78 -16.73 0.82 13.19
N PHE A 79 -17.63 1.06 12.21
CA PHE A 79 -17.25 1.06 10.80
C PHE A 79 -16.32 2.22 10.44
N THR A 80 -16.54 3.40 11.00
CA THR A 80 -15.68 4.57 10.76
C THR A 80 -14.27 4.34 11.32
N VAL A 81 -14.16 3.84 12.55
CA VAL A 81 -12.85 3.52 13.15
C VAL A 81 -12.16 2.39 12.38
N ALA A 82 -12.87 1.34 11.97
CA ALA A 82 -12.31 0.28 11.15
C ALA A 82 -11.75 0.82 9.81
N SER A 83 -12.50 1.72 9.15
CA SER A 83 -12.06 2.37 7.92
C SER A 83 -10.82 3.25 8.13
N ILE A 84 -10.75 4.00 9.23
CA ILE A 84 -9.57 4.80 9.62
C ILE A 84 -8.34 3.90 9.80
N VAL A 85 -8.48 2.83 10.60
CA VAL A 85 -7.38 1.88 10.86
C VAL A 85 -6.88 1.25 9.57
N LEU A 86 -7.78 0.81 8.70
CA LEU A 86 -7.40 0.23 7.40
C LEU A 86 -6.72 1.25 6.49
N SER A 87 -7.15 2.53 6.49
CA SER A 87 -6.50 3.61 5.73
C SER A 87 -5.05 3.81 6.19
N VAL A 88 -4.82 3.83 7.50
CA VAL A 88 -3.47 3.94 8.08
C VAL A 88 -2.63 2.71 7.72
N LEU A 89 -3.20 1.50 7.77
CA LEU A 89 -2.48 0.27 7.40
C LEU A 89 -2.12 0.23 5.91
N ALA A 90 -2.92 0.84 5.04
CA ALA A 90 -2.65 0.94 3.61
C ALA A 90 -1.43 1.82 3.30
N THR A 91 -1.22 2.89 4.07
CA THR A 91 -0.10 3.85 3.89
C THR A 91 1.13 3.51 4.72
N ARG A 92 1.00 2.58 5.70
CA ARG A 92 2.10 2.23 6.60
C ARG A 92 3.31 1.70 5.82
N PRO A 93 4.52 2.29 6.00
CA PRO A 93 5.75 1.83 5.37
C PRO A 93 6.04 0.37 5.73
N ASN A 94 6.33 -0.43 4.73
CA ASN A 94 6.74 -1.83 4.90
C ASN A 94 8.18 -1.96 4.41
N VAL A 95 9.12 -1.95 5.33
CA VAL A 95 10.53 -2.12 5.03
C VAL A 95 10.90 -3.57 5.31
N THR A 96 11.20 -4.33 4.24
CA THR A 96 11.83 -5.63 4.40
C THR A 96 13.28 -5.42 4.80
N GLU A 97 13.69 -5.97 5.93
CA GLU A 97 15.06 -5.88 6.40
C GLU A 97 15.84 -7.14 5.97
N GLY A 98 16.84 -6.96 5.12
CA GLY A 98 17.84 -7.99 4.80
C GLY A 98 19.15 -7.69 5.51
N LYS A 99 19.74 -8.69 6.16
CA LYS A 99 21.16 -8.65 6.56
C LYS A 99 21.94 -9.42 5.51
N PHE A 100 22.83 -8.74 4.80
CA PHE A 100 23.60 -9.35 3.73
C PHE A 100 25.10 -9.20 4.02
N SER A 101 25.83 -10.27 3.70
CA SER A 101 27.29 -10.34 3.80
C SER A 101 27.95 -10.03 2.46
N LYS A 102 29.27 -9.76 2.48
CA LYS A 102 30.06 -9.67 1.24
C LYS A 102 29.97 -10.94 0.39
N GLU A 103 29.87 -12.10 1.03
CA GLU A 103 29.71 -13.39 0.36
C GLU A 103 28.37 -13.46 -0.43
N ASP A 104 27.30 -12.93 0.12
CA ASP A 104 26.00 -12.91 -0.56
C ASP A 104 26.01 -12.00 -1.79
N VAL A 105 26.75 -10.87 -1.73
CA VAL A 105 26.98 -9.98 -2.87
C VAL A 105 27.85 -10.66 -3.92
N ALA A 106 28.95 -11.30 -3.54
CA ALA A 106 29.85 -12.04 -4.44
C ALA A 106 29.11 -13.19 -5.15
N ASN A 107 28.18 -13.85 -4.46
CA ASN A 107 27.31 -14.90 -5.01
C ASN A 107 26.10 -14.37 -5.81
N LYS A 108 26.01 -13.05 -6.07
CA LYS A 108 24.94 -12.37 -6.83
C LYS A 108 23.52 -12.61 -6.28
N LYS A 109 23.41 -12.89 -4.96
CA LYS A 109 22.13 -13.20 -4.29
C LYS A 109 21.39 -11.96 -3.82
N VAL A 110 22.11 -10.83 -3.65
CA VAL A 110 21.56 -9.59 -3.08
C VAL A 110 21.14 -8.62 -4.16
N ASN A 111 19.92 -8.09 -4.04
CA ASN A 111 19.51 -6.92 -4.80
C ASN A 111 19.96 -5.64 -4.07
N LEU A 112 21.05 -5.05 -4.52
CA LEU A 112 21.62 -3.82 -3.95
C LEU A 112 20.87 -2.55 -4.34
N LEU A 113 19.91 -2.63 -5.28
CA LEU A 113 19.09 -1.49 -5.70
C LEU A 113 17.95 -1.22 -4.72
N PHE A 114 17.51 -2.24 -3.98
CA PHE A 114 16.45 -2.10 -2.99
C PHE A 114 17.00 -1.56 -1.67
N PHE A 115 16.53 -0.36 -1.25
CA PHE A 115 17.06 0.33 -0.09
C PHE A 115 16.99 -0.49 1.22
N GLY A 116 15.99 -1.33 1.39
CA GLY A 116 15.85 -2.23 2.53
C GLY A 116 17.01 -3.22 2.69
N ASN A 117 17.79 -3.46 1.62
CA ASN A 117 18.92 -4.36 1.63
C ASN A 117 20.23 -3.65 1.99
N PHE A 118 20.44 -2.43 1.52
CA PHE A 118 21.73 -1.77 1.66
C PHE A 118 21.82 -0.78 2.84
N HIS A 119 20.71 -0.28 3.38
CA HIS A 119 20.74 0.77 4.40
C HIS A 119 21.48 0.39 5.70
N LYS A 120 21.73 -0.90 5.94
CA LYS A 120 22.52 -1.40 7.07
C LYS A 120 23.94 -1.81 6.69
N MET A 121 24.30 -1.72 5.39
CA MET A 121 25.64 -2.03 4.92
C MET A 121 26.60 -0.87 5.22
N LYS A 122 27.90 -1.19 5.36
CA LYS A 122 28.94 -0.15 5.37
C LYS A 122 29.08 0.43 3.96
N LEU A 123 29.40 1.72 3.88
CA LEU A 123 29.55 2.41 2.59
C LEU A 123 30.55 1.70 1.67
N GLU A 124 31.69 1.27 2.22
CA GLU A 124 32.77 0.57 1.46
C GLU A 124 32.26 -0.73 0.83
N ASP A 125 31.41 -1.49 1.57
CA ASP A 125 30.85 -2.75 1.09
C ASP A 125 29.77 -2.51 0.03
N PHE A 126 28.99 -1.46 0.19
CA PHE A 126 27.99 -1.04 -0.80
C PHE A 126 28.65 -0.56 -2.10
N GLU A 127 29.66 0.33 -2.01
CA GLU A 127 30.41 0.81 -3.18
C GLU A 127 31.09 -0.35 -3.94
N TRP A 128 31.69 -1.27 -3.21
CA TRP A 128 32.29 -2.46 -3.82
C TRP A 128 31.21 -3.29 -4.54
N GLY A 129 30.08 -3.56 -3.89
CA GLY A 129 29.01 -4.35 -4.46
C GLY A 129 28.37 -3.72 -5.70
N ILE A 130 28.17 -2.41 -5.71
CA ILE A 130 27.69 -1.67 -6.89
C ILE A 130 28.70 -1.77 -8.04
N LYS A 131 30.01 -1.63 -7.77
CA LYS A 131 31.07 -1.78 -8.79
C LYS A 131 31.08 -3.19 -9.39
N GLU A 132 30.92 -4.23 -8.57
CA GLU A 132 30.83 -5.62 -9.07
C GLU A 132 29.55 -5.84 -9.91
N MET A 133 28.42 -5.31 -9.47
CA MET A 133 27.16 -5.41 -10.23
C MET A 133 27.25 -4.71 -11.60
N MET A 134 27.90 -3.53 -11.69
CA MET A 134 28.07 -2.80 -12.94
C MET A 134 28.97 -3.51 -13.95
N LYS A 135 29.87 -4.39 -13.52
CA LYS A 135 30.73 -5.18 -14.41
C LYS A 135 30.01 -6.36 -15.07
N ASP A 136 28.88 -6.78 -14.52
CA ASP A 136 28.16 -7.98 -14.92
C ASP A 136 26.71 -7.63 -15.33
N LYS A 137 26.45 -7.64 -16.64
CA LYS A 137 25.14 -7.31 -17.19
C LYS A 137 24.03 -8.25 -16.70
N GLU A 138 24.33 -9.54 -16.50
CA GLU A 138 23.34 -10.50 -16.03
C GLU A 138 22.97 -10.22 -14.57
N TYR A 139 23.94 -9.90 -13.73
CA TYR A 139 23.70 -9.50 -12.34
C TYR A 139 22.91 -8.20 -12.27
N LEU A 140 23.26 -7.19 -13.10
CA LEU A 140 22.59 -5.89 -13.15
C LEU A 140 21.11 -6.06 -13.54
N TYR A 141 20.81 -6.71 -14.68
CA TYR A 141 19.45 -6.88 -15.16
C TYR A 141 18.64 -7.84 -14.27
N GLY A 142 19.30 -8.86 -13.71
CA GLY A 142 18.68 -9.75 -12.72
C GLY A 142 18.26 -8.99 -11.45
N SER A 143 19.09 -8.05 -10.98
CA SER A 143 18.79 -7.19 -9.83
C SER A 143 17.63 -6.24 -10.13
N LEU A 144 17.63 -5.59 -11.29
CA LEU A 144 16.51 -4.71 -11.72
C LEU A 144 15.19 -5.48 -11.83
N THR A 145 15.24 -6.70 -12.36
CA THR A 145 14.05 -7.56 -12.47
C THR A 145 13.50 -7.94 -11.08
N LYS A 146 14.38 -8.31 -10.16
CA LYS A 146 14.00 -8.62 -8.77
C LYS A 146 13.41 -7.39 -8.08
N ASP A 147 13.99 -6.21 -8.30
CA ASP A 147 13.49 -4.96 -7.72
C ASP A 147 12.06 -4.67 -8.18
N LEU A 148 11.79 -4.72 -9.48
CA LEU A 148 10.44 -4.56 -10.02
C LEU A 148 9.45 -5.58 -9.46
N TYR A 149 9.88 -6.83 -9.30
CA TYR A 149 9.02 -7.86 -8.73
C TYR A 149 8.63 -7.55 -7.28
N PHE A 150 9.59 -7.20 -6.44
CA PHE A 150 9.31 -6.86 -5.03
C PHE A 150 8.50 -5.58 -4.89
N LEU A 151 8.73 -4.56 -5.72
CA LEU A 151 7.89 -3.37 -5.77
C LEU A 151 6.45 -3.73 -6.17
N GLY A 152 6.28 -4.67 -7.11
CA GLY A 152 4.97 -5.20 -7.49
C GLY A 152 4.24 -5.87 -6.34
N LEU A 153 4.93 -6.67 -5.51
CA LEU A 153 4.34 -7.30 -4.33
C LEU A 153 3.89 -6.26 -3.28
N VAL A 154 4.72 -5.25 -3.02
CA VAL A 154 4.38 -4.15 -2.11
C VAL A 154 3.15 -3.40 -2.62
N LEU A 155 3.12 -3.08 -3.92
CA LEU A 155 2.02 -2.40 -4.56
C LEU A 155 0.72 -3.21 -4.47
N ASN A 156 0.76 -4.50 -4.79
CA ASN A 156 -0.40 -5.40 -4.66
C ASN A 156 -0.97 -5.40 -3.24
N ARG A 157 -0.12 -5.45 -2.21
CA ARG A 157 -0.54 -5.38 -0.81
C ARG A 157 -1.25 -4.06 -0.50
N LYS A 158 -0.68 -2.92 -0.92
CA LYS A 158 -1.31 -1.60 -0.74
C LYS A 158 -2.69 -1.55 -1.38
N TYR A 159 -2.83 -1.96 -2.62
CA TYR A 159 -4.11 -1.97 -3.33
C TYR A 159 -5.12 -2.94 -2.72
N SER A 160 -4.68 -4.09 -2.19
CA SER A 160 -5.55 -5.05 -1.52
C SER A 160 -6.15 -4.46 -0.24
N ILE A 161 -5.32 -3.83 0.60
CA ILE A 161 -5.80 -3.15 1.82
C ILE A 161 -6.69 -1.97 1.44
N LEU A 162 -6.32 -1.17 0.45
CA LEU A 162 -7.11 -0.03 -0.01
C LEU A 162 -8.50 -0.46 -0.50
N ARG A 163 -8.57 -1.55 -1.28
CA ARG A 163 -9.86 -2.13 -1.73
C ARG A 163 -10.73 -2.53 -0.55
N LEU A 164 -10.15 -3.19 0.45
CA LEU A 164 -10.85 -3.56 1.68
C LEU A 164 -11.36 -2.30 2.41
N THR A 165 -10.53 -1.27 2.52
CA THR A 165 -10.89 0.00 3.15
C THR A 165 -12.13 0.64 2.49
N TYR A 166 -12.13 0.73 1.16
CA TYR A 166 -13.28 1.25 0.41
C TYR A 166 -14.54 0.39 0.64
N THR A 167 -14.39 -0.93 0.65
CA THR A 167 -15.51 -1.85 0.91
C THR A 167 -16.09 -1.64 2.30
N VAL A 168 -15.24 -1.58 3.33
CA VAL A 168 -15.68 -1.34 4.72
C VAL A 168 -16.33 0.02 4.85
N PHE A 169 -15.78 1.06 4.23
CA PHE A 169 -16.35 2.40 4.22
C PHE A 169 -17.76 2.44 3.59
N MET A 170 -17.91 1.86 2.38
CA MET A 170 -19.21 1.83 1.69
C MET A 170 -20.26 1.04 2.48
N ILE A 171 -19.91 -0.16 2.94
CA ILE A 171 -20.81 -0.99 3.74
C ILE A 171 -21.17 -0.26 5.04
N GLY A 172 -20.17 0.35 5.69
CA GLY A 172 -20.37 1.09 6.92
C GLY A 172 -21.37 2.24 6.78
N ILE A 173 -21.27 3.04 5.73
CA ILE A 173 -22.22 4.11 5.44
C ILE A 173 -23.63 3.53 5.22
N LEU A 174 -23.77 2.52 4.36
CA LEU A 174 -25.08 1.93 4.05
C LEU A 174 -25.73 1.37 5.31
N VAL A 175 -25.00 0.53 6.06
CA VAL A 175 -25.53 -0.09 7.29
C VAL A 175 -25.90 0.97 8.33
N SER A 176 -25.07 2.00 8.48
CA SER A 176 -25.36 3.09 9.44
C SER A 176 -26.61 3.88 9.05
N VAL A 177 -26.74 4.25 7.78
CA VAL A 177 -27.94 4.96 7.29
C VAL A 177 -29.21 4.14 7.52
N PHE A 178 -29.17 2.84 7.19
CA PHE A 178 -30.31 1.96 7.45
C PHE A 178 -30.60 1.80 8.94
N ALA A 179 -29.58 1.66 9.78
CA ALA A 179 -29.73 1.55 11.23
C ALA A 179 -30.41 2.81 11.82
N PHE A 180 -29.98 4.00 11.39
CA PHE A 180 -30.61 5.26 11.81
C PHE A 180 -32.05 5.36 11.29
N ALA A 181 -32.29 5.03 10.02
CA ALA A 181 -33.64 5.08 9.44
C ALA A 181 -34.64 4.16 10.19
N ILE A 182 -34.22 2.93 10.47
CA ILE A 182 -34.97 1.95 11.24
C ILE A 182 -35.24 2.47 12.66
N SER A 183 -34.22 3.01 13.32
CA SER A 183 -34.32 3.56 14.66
C SER A 183 -35.38 4.71 14.75
N PHE A 184 -35.34 5.65 13.81
CA PHE A 184 -36.32 6.73 13.73
C PHE A 184 -37.72 6.23 13.41
N TYR A 185 -37.85 5.23 12.53
CA TYR A 185 -39.15 4.64 12.20
C TYR A 185 -39.82 4.03 13.43
N TYR A 186 -39.11 3.21 14.19
CA TYR A 186 -39.65 2.62 15.44
C TYR A 186 -39.96 3.68 16.50
N GLN A 187 -39.15 4.72 16.63
CA GLN A 187 -39.42 5.82 17.55
C GLN A 187 -40.73 6.56 17.17
N ALA A 188 -40.96 6.81 15.88
CA ALA A 188 -42.16 7.47 15.40
C ALA A 188 -43.42 6.63 15.59
N MET A 189 -43.31 5.30 15.61
CA MET A 189 -44.45 4.41 15.88
C MET A 189 -44.75 4.23 17.37
N ALA A 190 -43.78 4.50 18.24
CA ALA A 190 -43.90 4.35 19.69
C ALA A 190 -44.31 5.65 20.41
N ALA A 191 -44.29 6.78 19.69
CA ALA A 191 -44.72 8.10 20.19
C ALA A 191 -46.18 8.35 19.88
#